data_c68045c8817a5eedb2de2bac7f5f206a
#
_entry.id   c68045c8817a5eedb2de2bac7f5f206a
#
_cell.length_a   1.000
_cell.length_b   1.000
_cell.length_c   1.000
_cell.angle_alpha   90.00
_cell.angle_beta   90.00
_cell.angle_gamma   90.00
#
_symmetry.space_group_name_H-M   'P 1'
#
loop_
_entity.id
_entity.type
_entity.pdbx_description
1 polymer ?
#
loop_
_entity_poly.entity_id
_entity_poly.type
_entity_poly.pdbx_seq_one_letter_code
_entity_poly.pdbx_strand_id
1 'polypeptide(L)'
;MNNTLLYWGVLISAALISAILSPALAFAQKSAFTAEGERVYLYENGSWSTDPDQTFSELLEMELQQERGSDSSDERCTLIFGLHNGFAVGLKEVAADLQFLDRDNFYLQTRRVTFKNPRAGKIRFAEVQMKLEQGCDGYASFDVVDVPTCRMDDGTKIENCFSSFAIKGNT
;
A
#
# COMPACT_ATOMS: atom_id res chain seq x y z
N MET A 1 79.40 -21.96 34.31
CA MET A 1 79.13 -21.03 33.24
C MET A 1 77.95 -21.61 32.48
N ASN A 2 76.78 -21.06 32.74
CA ASN A 2 75.51 -21.68 32.44
C ASN A 2 74.91 -21.14 31.15
N ASN A 3 74.63 -22.01 30.17
CA ASN A 3 73.84 -21.71 28.99
C ASN A 3 72.38 -22.16 29.22
N THR A 4 71.52 -21.26 29.40
CA THR A 4 70.08 -21.49 29.40
C THR A 4 69.50 -21.10 28.06
N LEU A 5 69.11 -22.12 27.27
CA LEU A 5 68.41 -21.98 26.04
C LEU A 5 66.91 -21.75 26.35
N LEU A 6 66.39 -20.58 26.00
CA LEU A 6 64.98 -20.25 26.05
C LEU A 6 64.26 -20.76 24.78
N TYR A 7 63.45 -21.80 24.95
CA TYR A 7 62.49 -22.23 23.93
C TYR A 7 61.32 -21.30 23.87
N TRP A 8 61.17 -20.59 22.77
CA TRP A 8 59.96 -19.85 22.44
C TRP A 8 59.03 -20.78 21.73
N GLY A 9 57.97 -21.21 22.44
CA GLY A 9 56.84 -21.93 21.88
C GLY A 9 55.91 -20.96 21.15
N VAL A 10 55.80 -21.12 19.83
CA VAL A 10 54.81 -20.41 19.01
C VAL A 10 53.49 -21.14 19.16
N LEU A 11 52.56 -20.54 19.92
CA LEU A 11 51.19 -20.99 19.98
C LEU A 11 50.43 -20.46 18.75
N ILE A 12 50.19 -21.33 17.76
CA ILE A 12 49.33 -21.05 16.63
C ILE A 12 47.88 -21.23 17.12
N SER A 13 47.22 -20.12 17.40
CA SER A 13 45.79 -20.11 17.69
C SER A 13 45.01 -20.25 16.37
N ALA A 14 44.52 -21.44 16.09
CA ALA A 14 43.57 -21.68 15.01
C ALA A 14 42.22 -21.09 15.39
N ALA A 15 41.91 -19.90 14.89
CA ALA A 15 40.59 -19.31 14.97
C ALA A 15 39.63 -20.05 14.02
N LEU A 16 38.82 -20.94 14.57
CA LEU A 16 37.70 -21.57 13.89
C LEU A 16 36.63 -20.49 13.60
N ILE A 17 36.64 -19.97 12.39
CA ILE A 17 35.56 -19.15 11.88
C ILE A 17 34.38 -20.08 11.58
N SER A 18 33.47 -20.22 12.54
CA SER A 18 32.18 -20.85 12.34
C SER A 18 31.33 -19.93 11.47
N ALA A 19 31.36 -20.15 10.18
CA ALA A 19 30.37 -19.53 9.25
C ALA A 19 29.00 -20.07 9.63
N ILE A 20 28.22 -19.25 10.33
CA ILE A 20 26.80 -19.49 10.57
C ILE A 20 26.10 -19.32 9.21
N LEU A 21 25.97 -20.43 8.47
CA LEU A 21 25.01 -20.50 7.36
C LEU A 21 23.63 -20.41 8.00
N SER A 22 23.09 -19.20 8.08
CA SER A 22 21.65 -19.04 8.31
C SER A 22 20.93 -19.66 7.09
N PRO A 23 20.13 -20.72 7.27
CA PRO A 23 19.27 -21.18 6.20
C PRO A 23 18.31 -20.01 5.92
N ALA A 24 18.46 -19.36 4.78
CA ALA A 24 17.40 -18.53 4.24
C ALA A 24 16.20 -19.48 4.12
N LEU A 25 15.19 -19.29 4.97
CA LEU A 25 13.91 -19.96 4.83
C LEU A 25 13.33 -19.48 3.49
N ALA A 26 13.67 -20.20 2.43
CA ALA A 26 12.99 -20.08 1.17
C ALA A 26 11.55 -20.55 1.45
N PHE A 27 10.65 -19.61 1.69
CA PHE A 27 9.22 -19.88 1.71
C PHE A 27 8.90 -20.50 0.37
N ALA A 28 8.65 -21.80 0.36
CA ALA A 28 8.27 -22.51 -0.85
C ALA A 28 6.88 -22.03 -1.26
N GLN A 29 6.86 -21.07 -2.16
CA GLN A 29 5.65 -20.55 -2.76
C GLN A 29 4.94 -21.72 -3.47
N LYS A 30 3.76 -22.10 -3.00
CA LYS A 30 2.97 -23.15 -3.62
C LYS A 30 2.38 -22.61 -4.91
N SER A 31 2.51 -23.36 -6.00
CA SER A 31 1.86 -23.02 -7.26
C SER A 31 0.84 -24.10 -7.64
N ALA A 32 -0.21 -23.69 -8.34
CA ALA A 32 -1.24 -24.55 -8.92
C ALA A 32 -1.50 -24.11 -10.37
N PHE A 33 -2.38 -24.84 -11.06
CA PHE A 33 -2.85 -24.44 -12.38
C PHE A 33 -4.37 -24.35 -12.37
N THR A 34 -4.91 -23.32 -13.03
CA THR A 34 -6.35 -23.20 -13.27
C THR A 34 -6.82 -24.27 -14.25
N ALA A 35 -8.11 -24.42 -14.41
CA ALA A 35 -8.70 -25.33 -15.40
C ALA A 35 -8.30 -24.97 -16.85
N GLU A 36 -7.97 -23.69 -17.08
CA GLU A 36 -7.51 -23.14 -18.35
C GLU A 36 -5.99 -23.31 -18.55
N GLY A 37 -5.27 -23.90 -17.57
CA GLY A 37 -3.84 -24.16 -17.63
C GLY A 37 -2.96 -22.97 -17.26
N GLU A 38 -3.52 -21.90 -16.70
CA GLU A 38 -2.76 -20.75 -16.21
C GLU A 38 -2.13 -21.08 -14.86
N ARG A 39 -0.83 -20.76 -14.68
CA ARG A 39 -0.14 -20.94 -13.39
C ARG A 39 -0.58 -19.88 -12.42
N VAL A 40 -0.95 -20.30 -11.20
CA VAL A 40 -1.27 -19.43 -10.07
C VAL A 40 -0.36 -19.74 -8.88
N TYR A 41 -0.03 -18.73 -8.13
CA TYR A 41 0.78 -18.79 -6.90
C TYR A 41 -0.15 -18.64 -5.70
N LEU A 42 -0.04 -19.60 -4.78
CA LEU A 42 -0.85 -19.65 -3.55
C LEU A 42 -0.04 -19.07 -2.40
N TYR A 43 -0.62 -18.14 -1.68
CA TYR A 43 -0.03 -17.49 -0.51
C TYR A 43 -0.54 -18.12 0.79
N GLU A 44 0.21 -17.96 1.88
CA GLU A 44 -0.14 -18.55 3.19
C GLU A 44 -1.47 -18.05 3.75
N ASN A 45 -1.88 -16.83 3.39
CA ASN A 45 -3.16 -16.23 3.76
C ASN A 45 -4.36 -16.76 2.95
N GLY A 46 -4.15 -17.78 2.08
CA GLY A 46 -5.17 -18.39 1.25
C GLY A 46 -5.51 -17.63 -0.03
N SER A 47 -4.88 -16.49 -0.28
CA SER A 47 -5.02 -15.77 -1.56
C SER A 47 -4.19 -16.43 -2.67
N TRP A 48 -4.44 -16.00 -3.90
CA TRP A 48 -3.66 -16.43 -5.05
C TRP A 48 -3.49 -15.29 -6.08
N SER A 49 -2.44 -15.38 -6.87
CA SER A 49 -2.16 -14.45 -7.98
C SER A 49 -1.49 -15.20 -9.14
N THR A 50 -1.62 -14.66 -10.34
CA THR A 50 -0.81 -15.08 -11.51
C THR A 50 0.58 -14.45 -11.49
N ASP A 51 0.81 -13.44 -10.68
CA ASP A 51 2.09 -12.77 -10.48
C ASP A 51 2.80 -13.38 -9.26
N PRO A 52 3.98 -14.02 -9.44
CA PRO A 52 4.73 -14.62 -8.33
C PRO A 52 5.27 -13.59 -7.33
N ASP A 53 5.50 -12.36 -7.79
CA ASP A 53 6.13 -11.30 -7.00
C ASP A 53 5.10 -10.38 -6.31
N GLN A 54 3.80 -10.71 -6.43
CA GLN A 54 2.76 -9.92 -5.81
C GLN A 54 2.85 -10.00 -4.29
N THR A 55 3.05 -8.85 -3.65
CA THR A 55 3.01 -8.69 -2.19
C THR A 55 1.67 -8.07 -1.76
N PHE A 56 1.14 -8.55 -0.62
CA PHE A 56 -0.04 -7.96 0.01
C PHE A 56 0.42 -7.24 1.28
N SER A 57 0.02 -5.98 1.42
CA SER A 57 0.49 -5.09 2.48
C SER A 57 -0.52 -4.85 3.59
N GLU A 58 -1.75 -5.35 3.45
CA GLU A 58 -2.89 -5.03 4.34
C GLU A 58 -3.17 -3.52 4.45
N LEU A 59 -2.74 -2.76 3.43
CA LEU A 59 -2.96 -1.33 3.33
C LEU A 59 -3.88 -1.00 2.15
N LEU A 60 -4.66 0.04 2.33
CA LEU A 60 -5.40 0.73 1.27
C LEU A 60 -4.64 2.01 0.94
N GLU A 61 -3.94 2.03 -0.17
CA GLU A 61 -3.15 3.19 -0.58
C GLU A 61 -3.93 4.02 -1.59
N MET A 62 -4.28 5.24 -1.23
CA MET A 62 -4.97 6.18 -2.11
C MET A 62 -4.00 7.24 -2.64
N GLU A 63 -4.14 7.56 -3.92
CA GLU A 63 -3.33 8.56 -4.59
C GLU A 63 -4.21 9.40 -5.52
N LEU A 64 -3.96 10.71 -5.56
CA LEU A 64 -4.55 11.57 -6.57
C LEU A 64 -3.85 11.32 -7.90
N GLN A 65 -4.59 10.82 -8.88
CA GLN A 65 -4.06 10.45 -10.20
C GLN A 65 -4.20 11.57 -11.21
N GLN A 66 -5.28 12.32 -11.15
CA GLN A 66 -5.56 13.36 -12.12
C GLN A 66 -6.49 14.42 -11.54
N GLU A 67 -6.21 15.65 -11.93
CA GLU A 67 -7.09 16.80 -11.76
C GLU A 67 -7.62 17.21 -13.13
N ARG A 68 -8.92 17.44 -13.20
CA ARG A 68 -9.57 18.01 -14.37
C ARG A 68 -10.36 19.23 -13.91
N GLY A 69 -9.79 20.40 -14.09
CA GLY A 69 -10.46 21.67 -14.04
C GLY A 69 -10.70 22.11 -15.47
N SER A 70 -11.83 22.69 -15.77
CA SER A 70 -11.86 23.61 -16.90
C SER A 70 -11.15 24.89 -16.49
N ASP A 71 -10.72 25.66 -17.47
CA ASP A 71 -10.08 26.96 -17.28
C ASP A 71 -10.74 27.77 -16.15
N SER A 72 -10.03 28.71 -15.58
CA SER A 72 -10.40 29.55 -14.41
C SER A 72 -11.81 30.19 -14.46
N SER A 73 -12.56 29.96 -15.50
CA SER A 73 -13.97 30.34 -15.67
C SER A 73 -14.99 29.28 -15.23
N ASP A 74 -14.55 28.02 -15.01
CA ASP A 74 -15.44 26.95 -14.53
C ASP A 74 -15.12 26.67 -13.05
N GLU A 75 -16.06 27.01 -12.19
CA GLU A 75 -15.99 26.75 -10.75
C GLU A 75 -15.93 25.25 -10.39
N ARG A 76 -15.85 24.35 -11.38
CA ARG A 76 -15.83 22.90 -11.17
C ARG A 76 -14.43 22.34 -11.19
N CYS A 77 -14.12 21.55 -10.17
CA CYS A 77 -12.92 20.73 -10.10
C CYS A 77 -13.32 19.26 -9.99
N THR A 78 -12.78 18.44 -10.89
CA THR A 78 -12.96 16.99 -10.87
C THR A 78 -11.63 16.33 -10.55
N LEU A 79 -11.60 15.58 -9.46
CA LEU A 79 -10.44 14.83 -8.99
C LEU A 79 -10.63 13.34 -9.22
N ILE A 80 -9.64 12.68 -9.78
CA ILE A 80 -9.64 11.24 -9.99
C ILE A 80 -8.63 10.62 -9.04
N PHE A 81 -9.13 9.80 -8.13
CA PHE A 81 -8.34 9.05 -7.16
C PHE A 81 -8.16 7.60 -7.60
N GLY A 82 -6.96 7.06 -7.43
CA GLY A 82 -6.67 5.64 -7.50
C GLY A 82 -6.57 5.07 -6.09
N LEU A 83 -7.26 3.96 -5.82
CA LEU A 83 -7.11 3.17 -4.60
C LEU A 83 -6.47 1.84 -4.93
N HIS A 84 -5.25 1.60 -4.45
CA HIS A 84 -4.60 0.31 -4.47
C HIS A 84 -5.10 -0.51 -3.28
N ASN A 85 -5.71 -1.66 -3.57
CA ASN A 85 -6.11 -2.60 -2.54
C ASN A 85 -4.95 -3.55 -2.24
N GLY A 86 -4.20 -3.28 -1.18
CA GLY A 86 -3.10 -4.14 -0.72
C GLY A 86 -3.53 -5.36 0.06
N PHE A 87 -4.83 -5.50 0.40
CA PHE A 87 -5.34 -6.72 1.02
C PHE A 87 -5.27 -7.92 0.06
N ALA A 88 -5.12 -9.10 0.63
CA ALA A 88 -5.15 -10.36 -0.12
C ALA A 88 -6.54 -10.77 -0.62
N VAL A 89 -7.58 -10.00 -0.28
CA VAL A 89 -8.98 -10.25 -0.64
C VAL A 89 -9.56 -9.08 -1.41
N GLY A 90 -10.53 -9.35 -2.27
CA GLY A 90 -11.32 -8.32 -2.91
C GLY A 90 -12.24 -7.61 -1.91
N LEU A 91 -12.49 -6.34 -2.17
CA LEU A 91 -13.42 -5.54 -1.39
C LEU A 91 -14.63 -5.18 -2.24
N LYS A 92 -15.81 -5.26 -1.64
CA LYS A 92 -17.06 -4.85 -2.29
C LYS A 92 -17.14 -3.34 -2.42
N GLU A 93 -16.74 -2.63 -1.37
CA GLU A 93 -16.83 -1.18 -1.31
C GLU A 93 -15.88 -0.59 -0.28
N VAL A 94 -15.20 0.48 -0.67
CA VAL A 94 -14.46 1.36 0.23
C VAL A 94 -14.94 2.79 -0.01
N ALA A 95 -15.38 3.47 1.05
CA ALA A 95 -15.72 4.89 0.98
C ALA A 95 -14.88 5.66 2.00
N ALA A 96 -14.24 6.73 1.54
CA ALA A 96 -13.43 7.62 2.35
C ALA A 96 -13.99 9.04 2.29
N ASP A 97 -14.02 9.72 3.43
CA ASP A 97 -14.36 11.14 3.52
C ASP A 97 -13.08 11.97 3.47
N LEU A 98 -12.97 12.81 2.45
CA LEU A 98 -11.83 13.66 2.18
C LEU A 98 -12.16 15.08 2.60
N GLN A 99 -11.33 15.66 3.46
CA GLN A 99 -11.38 17.07 3.83
C GLN A 99 -10.43 17.84 2.93
N PHE A 100 -10.93 18.87 2.25
CA PHE A 100 -10.14 19.76 1.39
C PHE A 100 -9.80 21.06 2.11
N LEU A 101 -8.56 21.50 1.92
CA LEU A 101 -8.00 22.70 2.54
C LEU A 101 -7.48 23.65 1.47
N ASP A 102 -7.54 24.96 1.73
CA ASP A 102 -6.91 25.98 0.90
C ASP A 102 -5.41 26.13 1.19
N ARG A 103 -4.75 27.11 0.56
CA ARG A 103 -3.32 27.39 0.73
C ARG A 103 -2.94 27.88 2.13
N ASP A 104 -3.90 28.39 2.87
CA ASP A 104 -3.74 28.87 4.23
C ASP A 104 -4.15 27.82 5.28
N ASN A 105 -4.41 26.57 4.83
CA ASN A 105 -4.92 25.45 5.61
C ASN A 105 -6.31 25.69 6.22
N PHE A 106 -7.12 26.56 5.64
CA PHE A 106 -8.52 26.68 6.02
C PHE A 106 -9.36 25.61 5.37
N TYR A 107 -10.33 25.12 6.12
CA TYR A 107 -11.28 24.14 5.65
C TYR A 107 -12.16 24.72 4.55
N LEU A 108 -12.25 23.99 3.42
CA LEU A 108 -13.13 24.32 2.31
C LEU A 108 -14.41 23.48 2.35
N GLN A 109 -14.26 22.18 2.26
CA GLN A 109 -15.39 21.23 2.23
C GLN A 109 -14.92 19.79 2.47
N THR A 110 -15.87 18.92 2.82
CA THR A 110 -15.65 17.47 2.85
C THR A 110 -16.39 16.82 1.68
N ARG A 111 -15.75 15.86 1.02
CA ARG A 111 -16.33 15.06 -0.05
C ARG A 111 -16.06 13.59 0.18
N ARG A 112 -17.05 12.76 -0.13
CA ARG A 112 -16.92 11.32 -0.10
C ARG A 112 -16.48 10.79 -1.45
N VAL A 113 -15.40 10.01 -1.46
CA VAL A 113 -14.98 9.17 -2.58
C VAL A 113 -15.39 7.74 -2.32
N THR A 114 -15.92 7.05 -3.32
CA THR A 114 -16.38 5.66 -3.17
C THR A 114 -15.79 4.79 -4.27
N PHE A 115 -15.04 3.79 -3.85
CA PHE A 115 -14.45 2.78 -4.73
C PHE A 115 -15.30 1.51 -4.68
N LYS A 116 -15.84 1.12 -5.84
CA LYS A 116 -16.62 -0.11 -5.98
C LYS A 116 -15.77 -1.25 -6.50
N ASN A 117 -15.83 -2.40 -5.84
CA ASN A 117 -15.16 -3.64 -6.19
C ASN A 117 -13.64 -3.47 -6.38
N PRO A 118 -12.88 -2.90 -5.41
CA PRO A 118 -11.42 -2.90 -5.48
C PRO A 118 -10.91 -4.33 -5.32
N ARG A 119 -10.34 -4.89 -6.39
CA ARG A 119 -9.79 -6.26 -6.38
C ARG A 119 -8.45 -6.30 -5.64
N ALA A 120 -8.14 -7.44 -5.02
CA ALA A 120 -6.86 -7.68 -4.35
C ALA A 120 -5.66 -7.34 -5.25
N GLY A 121 -4.71 -6.58 -4.72
CA GLY A 121 -3.49 -6.18 -5.42
C GLY A 121 -3.70 -5.32 -6.67
N LYS A 122 -4.87 -4.69 -6.85
CA LYS A 122 -5.18 -3.87 -8.04
C LYS A 122 -5.60 -2.46 -7.64
N ILE A 123 -5.41 -1.54 -8.59
CA ILE A 123 -5.87 -0.15 -8.45
C ILE A 123 -7.30 -0.04 -8.97
N ARG A 124 -8.14 0.65 -8.20
CA ARG A 124 -9.49 1.04 -8.59
C ARG A 124 -9.60 2.55 -8.60
N PHE A 125 -10.18 3.12 -9.66
CA PHE A 125 -10.37 4.57 -9.79
C PHE A 125 -11.77 4.99 -9.37
N ALA A 126 -11.86 6.17 -8.77
CA ALA A 126 -13.09 6.86 -8.46
C ALA A 126 -12.93 8.36 -8.65
N GLU A 127 -14.04 9.04 -8.88
CA GLU A 127 -14.10 10.46 -9.21
C GLU A 127 -14.86 11.23 -8.13
N VAL A 128 -14.35 12.42 -7.81
CA VAL A 128 -14.99 13.39 -6.92
C VAL A 128 -15.10 14.72 -7.65
N GLN A 129 -16.29 15.30 -7.63
CA GLN A 129 -16.52 16.63 -8.18
C GLN A 129 -16.75 17.66 -7.07
N MET A 130 -16.12 18.81 -7.23
CA MET A 130 -16.22 19.94 -6.30
C MET A 130 -16.58 21.20 -7.05
N LYS A 131 -17.28 22.11 -6.36
CA LYS A 131 -17.43 23.51 -6.77
C LYS A 131 -16.50 24.37 -5.93
N LEU A 132 -15.58 25.08 -6.58
CA LEU A 132 -14.63 26.00 -5.98
C LEU A 132 -14.54 27.24 -6.86
N GLU A 133 -14.49 28.43 -6.27
CA GLU A 133 -14.48 29.70 -7.02
C GLU A 133 -13.33 29.82 -8.05
N GLN A 134 -12.24 29.08 -7.83
CA GLN A 134 -11.07 29.08 -8.71
C GLN A 134 -10.85 27.70 -9.38
N GLY A 135 -11.91 26.89 -9.53
CA GLY A 135 -11.78 25.54 -10.05
C GLY A 135 -10.81 24.71 -9.20
N CYS A 136 -9.94 23.90 -9.82
CA CYS A 136 -8.97 23.07 -9.08
C CYS A 136 -7.88 23.90 -8.38
N ASP A 137 -7.61 25.12 -8.82
CA ASP A 137 -6.64 26.02 -8.14
C ASP A 137 -7.14 26.52 -6.77
N GLY A 138 -8.44 26.31 -6.47
CA GLY A 138 -9.05 26.75 -5.23
C GLY A 138 -8.74 25.88 -4.01
N TYR A 139 -8.13 24.69 -4.17
CA TYR A 139 -7.65 23.89 -3.04
C TYR A 139 -6.14 23.69 -3.12
N ALA A 140 -5.50 23.39 -1.98
CA ALA A 140 -4.07 23.14 -1.90
C ALA A 140 -3.74 21.71 -1.45
N SER A 141 -4.54 21.14 -0.59
CA SER A 141 -4.34 19.80 -0.04
C SER A 141 -5.66 19.12 0.34
N PHE A 142 -5.58 17.84 0.59
CA PHE A 142 -6.68 17.06 1.16
C PHE A 142 -6.15 16.04 2.15
N ASP A 143 -6.99 15.68 3.12
CA ASP A 143 -6.74 14.64 4.11
C ASP A 143 -7.90 13.66 4.15
N VAL A 144 -7.62 12.39 4.47
CA VAL A 144 -8.67 11.41 4.79
C VAL A 144 -9.04 11.58 6.26
N VAL A 145 -10.27 11.98 6.52
CA VAL A 145 -10.76 12.21 7.89
C VAL A 145 -11.60 11.08 8.43
N ASP A 146 -12.16 10.23 7.56
CA ASP A 146 -12.92 9.04 7.95
C ASP A 146 -12.97 8.03 6.81
N VAL A 147 -13.16 6.74 7.14
CA VAL A 147 -13.45 5.64 6.21
C VAL A 147 -14.72 4.93 6.67
N PRO A 148 -15.90 5.55 6.42
CA PRO A 148 -17.16 5.06 6.98
C PRO A 148 -17.61 3.72 6.40
N THR A 149 -17.11 3.35 5.22
CA THR A 149 -17.44 2.08 4.58
C THR A 149 -16.18 1.37 4.14
N CYS A 150 -16.03 0.13 4.63
CA CYS A 150 -14.99 -0.79 4.20
C CYS A 150 -15.54 -2.21 4.35
N ARG A 151 -15.87 -2.85 3.21
CA ARG A 151 -16.53 -4.15 3.20
C ARG A 151 -15.83 -5.11 2.27
N MET A 152 -15.68 -6.36 2.71
CA MET A 152 -15.24 -7.48 1.88
C MET A 152 -16.31 -7.85 0.85
N ASP A 153 -15.95 -8.65 -0.15
CA ASP A 153 -16.86 -9.12 -1.21
C ASP A 153 -18.08 -9.89 -0.65
N ASP A 154 -17.90 -10.60 0.47
CA ASP A 154 -19.00 -11.30 1.19
C ASP A 154 -19.91 -10.35 1.97
N GLY A 155 -19.59 -9.05 2.01
CA GLY A 155 -20.31 -8.03 2.75
C GLY A 155 -19.86 -7.83 4.20
N THR A 156 -18.91 -8.61 4.69
CA THR A 156 -18.32 -8.46 6.02
C THR A 156 -17.63 -7.10 6.13
N LYS A 157 -17.90 -6.36 7.21
CA LYS A 157 -17.26 -5.08 7.49
C LYS A 157 -15.87 -5.32 8.05
N ILE A 158 -14.89 -4.59 7.52
CA ILE A 158 -13.54 -4.52 8.09
C ILE A 158 -13.56 -3.48 9.21
N GLU A 159 -13.26 -3.94 10.42
CA GLU A 159 -13.13 -3.04 11.57
C GLU A 159 -11.81 -2.24 11.45
N ASN A 160 -11.85 -0.98 11.91
CA ASN A 160 -10.69 -0.08 11.91
C ASN A 160 -10.03 0.12 10.53
N CYS A 161 -10.79 0.07 9.43
CA CYS A 161 -10.29 0.25 8.08
C CYS A 161 -9.54 1.57 7.89
N PHE A 162 -9.87 2.59 8.67
CA PHE A 162 -9.16 3.88 8.68
C PHE A 162 -7.67 3.71 9.02
N SER A 163 -7.31 2.83 9.96
CA SER A 163 -5.91 2.60 10.34
C SER A 163 -5.10 1.88 9.25
N SER A 164 -5.77 1.20 8.34
CA SER A 164 -5.16 0.54 7.16
C SER A 164 -5.14 1.46 5.93
N PHE A 165 -5.57 2.72 6.07
CA PHE A 165 -5.65 3.66 4.94
C PHE A 165 -4.42 4.58 4.92
N ALA A 166 -3.78 4.70 3.76
CA ALA A 166 -2.63 5.56 3.54
C ALA A 166 -2.84 6.45 2.31
N ILE A 167 -2.40 7.71 2.39
CA ILE A 167 -2.34 8.62 1.25
C ILE A 167 -0.93 8.59 0.69
N LYS A 168 -0.81 8.35 -0.62
CA LYS A 168 0.46 8.34 -1.32
C LYS A 168 0.63 9.66 -2.10
N GLY A 169 1.76 10.32 -1.92
CA GLY A 169 2.13 11.48 -2.74
C GLY A 169 1.58 12.85 -2.28
N ASN A 170 1.09 12.96 -1.06
CA ASN A 170 0.64 14.25 -0.50
C ASN A 170 1.81 14.91 0.29
N THR A 171 2.88 15.27 -0.43
CA THR A 171 4.02 16.05 0.10
C THR A 171 4.21 17.31 -0.72
#